data_4a1ee52d8d4a940738142c58863bc32c
#
_entry.id   4a1ee52d8d4a940738142c58863bc32c
#
_cell.length_a   1.000
_cell.length_b   1.000
_cell.length_c   1.000
_cell.angle_alpha   90.00
_cell.angle_beta   90.00
_cell.angle_gamma   90.00
#
_symmetry.space_group_name_H-M   'P 1'
#
loop_
_entity.id
_entity.type
_entity.pdbx_description
1 polymer ?
#
loop_
_entity_poly.entity_id
_entity_poly.type
_entity_poly.pdbx_seq_one_letter_code
_entity_poly.pdbx_strand_id
1 'polypeptide(L)'
;MAHSISSFLGSMLDLGALVLYFYIFMKKRKQNIPFPFLMFSFILSELVVVFSSIILSSNFSFYAGLIRLSISLISTFLLTLFFESKLLYRIFFSISYQAIIALSEFIAQLFVQYYLRLPEESISNIEDLICFLSLTITLFFIILISIIFKKRNLYISVQHYF
;
A
#
# COMPACT_ATOMS: atom_id res chain seq x y z
N MET A 1 16.79 12.10 -15.39
CA MET A 1 17.44 11.11 -14.50
C MET A 1 16.96 11.21 -13.05
N ALA A 2 16.83 12.38 -12.44
CA ALA A 2 16.34 12.51 -11.05
C ALA A 2 14.92 11.92 -10.86
N HIS A 3 14.01 12.16 -11.79
CA HIS A 3 12.62 11.66 -11.76
C HIS A 3 12.53 10.13 -11.76
N SER A 4 13.47 9.44 -12.40
CA SER A 4 13.49 7.97 -12.44
C SER A 4 13.97 7.36 -11.11
N ILE A 5 14.82 8.08 -10.37
CA ILE A 5 15.37 7.61 -9.08
C ILE A 5 14.33 7.77 -7.97
N SER A 6 13.61 8.90 -7.93
CA SER A 6 12.56 9.14 -6.95
C SER A 6 11.39 8.16 -7.12
N SER A 7 10.97 7.91 -8.36
CA SER A 7 9.95 6.91 -8.68
C SER A 7 10.35 5.49 -8.27
N PHE A 8 11.61 5.11 -8.50
CA PHE A 8 12.12 3.81 -8.08
C PHE A 8 12.19 3.68 -6.54
N LEU A 9 12.67 4.70 -5.86
CA LEU A 9 12.68 4.73 -4.39
C LEU A 9 11.27 4.66 -3.80
N GLY A 10 10.32 5.38 -4.41
CA GLY A 10 8.90 5.31 -4.04
C GLY A 10 8.37 3.86 -4.12
N SER A 11 8.58 3.18 -5.25
CA SER A 11 8.12 1.79 -5.43
C SER A 11 8.79 0.81 -4.45
N MET A 12 10.05 1.03 -4.10
CA MET A 12 10.74 0.21 -3.09
C MET A 12 10.17 0.41 -1.69
N LEU A 13 9.80 1.63 -1.33
CA LEU A 13 9.18 1.94 -0.04
C LEU A 13 7.75 1.39 0.03
N ASP A 14 6.98 1.46 -1.06
CA ASP A 14 5.65 0.88 -1.16
C ASP A 14 5.68 -0.64 -0.97
N LEU A 15 6.61 -1.31 -1.67
CA LEU A 15 6.86 -2.74 -1.47
C LEU A 15 7.21 -3.04 -0.01
N GLY A 16 8.07 -2.22 0.61
CA GLY A 16 8.44 -2.34 2.02
C GLY A 16 7.23 -2.20 2.95
N ALA A 17 6.37 -1.22 2.72
CA ALA A 17 5.14 -1.00 3.48
C ALA A 17 4.17 -2.18 3.32
N LEU A 18 3.99 -2.70 2.10
CA LEU A 18 3.15 -3.84 1.82
C LEU A 18 3.65 -5.10 2.55
N VAL A 19 4.94 -5.42 2.44
CA VAL A 19 5.55 -6.57 3.13
C VAL A 19 5.42 -6.45 4.64
N LEU A 20 5.68 -5.25 5.20
CA LEU A 20 5.54 -4.98 6.62
C LEU A 20 4.11 -5.18 7.09
N TYR A 21 3.12 -4.67 6.33
CA TYR A 21 1.71 -4.83 6.63
C TYR A 21 1.31 -6.31 6.66
N PHE A 22 1.73 -7.09 5.67
CA PHE A 22 1.48 -8.54 5.65
C PHE A 22 2.15 -9.26 6.82
N TYR A 23 3.38 -8.91 7.13
CA TYR A 23 4.12 -9.52 8.25
C TYR A 23 3.46 -9.24 9.60
N ILE A 24 2.92 -8.06 9.80
CA ILE A 24 2.27 -7.66 11.06
C ILE A 24 0.89 -8.30 11.21
N PHE A 25 0.08 -8.28 10.15
CA PHE A 25 -1.34 -8.60 10.26
C PHE A 25 -1.71 -10.02 9.79
N MET A 26 -0.91 -10.65 8.91
CA MET A 26 -1.13 -12.03 8.47
C MET A 26 -0.34 -13.01 9.32
N LYS A 27 -1.06 -13.93 10.02
CA LYS A 27 -0.46 -14.79 11.05
C LYS A 27 0.54 -15.82 10.55
N LYS A 28 0.18 -16.58 9.52
CA LYS A 28 1.02 -17.68 9.05
C LYS A 28 0.97 -17.80 7.53
N ARG A 29 2.15 -17.87 6.95
CA ARG A 29 2.32 -18.32 5.58
C ARG A 29 1.96 -19.79 5.47
N LYS A 30 1.31 -20.19 4.40
CA LYS A 30 1.08 -21.62 4.07
C LYS A 30 2.43 -22.33 3.97
N GLN A 31 2.55 -23.46 4.66
CA GLN A 31 3.83 -24.19 4.76
C GLN A 31 4.38 -24.65 3.39
N ASN A 32 3.49 -24.92 2.44
CA ASN A 32 3.84 -25.42 1.11
C ASN A 32 4.40 -24.33 0.16
N ILE A 33 4.46 -23.06 0.59
CA ILE A 33 4.94 -21.97 -0.26
C ILE A 33 6.37 -21.60 0.16
N PRO A 34 7.37 -21.75 -0.73
CA PRO A 34 8.74 -21.35 -0.44
C PRO A 34 8.84 -19.83 -0.28
N PHE A 35 9.72 -19.37 0.62
CA PHE A 35 9.91 -17.94 0.89
C PHE A 35 10.32 -17.13 -0.36
N PRO A 36 11.23 -17.61 -1.23
CA PRO A 36 11.59 -16.87 -2.45
C PRO A 36 10.40 -16.65 -3.38
N PHE A 37 9.51 -17.63 -3.50
CA PHE A 37 8.30 -17.51 -4.34
C PHE A 37 7.34 -16.45 -3.77
N LEU A 38 7.20 -16.39 -2.45
CA LEU A 38 6.42 -15.35 -1.80
C LEU A 38 6.99 -13.95 -2.09
N MET A 39 8.30 -13.76 -1.92
CA MET A 39 8.96 -12.48 -2.22
C MET A 39 8.81 -12.08 -3.69
N PHE A 40 8.99 -13.05 -4.59
CA PHE A 40 8.77 -12.82 -6.02
C PHE A 40 7.32 -12.36 -6.32
N SER A 41 6.34 -12.96 -5.65
CA SER A 41 4.94 -12.58 -5.81
C SER A 41 4.65 -11.16 -5.30
N PHE A 42 5.28 -10.70 -4.23
CA PHE A 42 5.19 -9.32 -3.76
C PHE A 42 5.78 -8.34 -4.79
N ILE A 43 6.96 -8.64 -5.32
CA ILE A 43 7.61 -7.81 -6.35
C ILE A 43 6.75 -7.77 -7.62
N LEU A 44 6.23 -8.91 -8.05
CA LEU A 44 5.36 -8.98 -9.24
C LEU A 44 4.07 -8.17 -9.03
N SER A 45 3.46 -8.26 -7.85
CA SER A 45 2.28 -7.48 -7.50
C SER A 45 2.55 -5.97 -7.62
N GLU A 46 3.66 -5.51 -7.07
CA GLU A 46 4.05 -4.11 -7.14
C GLU A 46 4.32 -3.66 -8.57
N LEU A 47 5.03 -4.46 -9.36
CA LEU A 47 5.26 -4.18 -10.78
C LEU A 47 3.95 -4.04 -11.56
N VAL A 48 2.96 -4.89 -11.32
CA VAL A 48 1.64 -4.80 -11.97
C VAL A 48 0.95 -3.47 -11.63
N VAL A 49 1.00 -3.02 -10.39
CA VAL A 49 0.43 -1.74 -9.95
C VAL A 49 1.16 -0.56 -10.61
N VAL A 50 2.49 -0.57 -10.62
CA VAL A 50 3.32 0.48 -11.24
C VAL A 50 3.06 0.55 -12.75
N PHE A 51 3.09 -0.58 -13.46
CA PHE A 51 2.81 -0.61 -14.91
C PHE A 51 1.39 -0.13 -15.23
N SER A 52 0.40 -0.55 -14.44
CA SER A 52 -0.97 -0.04 -14.61
C SER A 52 -1.05 1.47 -14.44
N SER A 53 -0.30 2.03 -13.49
CA SER A 53 -0.22 3.46 -13.25
C SER A 53 0.39 4.21 -14.43
N ILE A 54 1.47 3.68 -15.02
CA ILE A 54 2.13 4.29 -16.18
C ILE A 54 1.21 4.27 -17.40
N ILE A 55 0.53 3.16 -17.67
CA ILE A 55 -0.38 3.04 -18.83
C ILE A 55 -1.60 3.97 -18.67
N LEU A 56 -2.12 4.10 -17.45
CA LEU A 56 -3.31 4.89 -17.17
C LEU A 56 -3.00 6.38 -16.95
N SER A 57 -1.75 6.75 -16.69
CA SER A 57 -1.34 8.14 -16.46
C SER A 57 -1.58 9.06 -17.67
N SER A 58 -1.58 8.50 -18.88
CA SER A 58 -1.89 9.24 -20.11
C SER A 58 -3.37 9.65 -20.24
N ASN A 59 -4.25 9.06 -19.45
CA ASN A 59 -5.70 9.31 -19.47
C ASN A 59 -6.15 9.85 -18.11
N PHE A 60 -6.15 11.17 -17.94
CA PHE A 60 -6.72 11.85 -16.77
C PHE A 60 -8.24 11.70 -16.75
N SER A 61 -8.75 10.52 -16.44
CA SER A 61 -10.17 10.28 -16.28
C SER A 61 -10.45 9.64 -14.92
N PHE A 62 -11.60 9.96 -14.35
CA PHE A 62 -12.13 9.32 -13.14
C PHE A 62 -12.08 7.79 -13.24
N TYR A 63 -12.35 7.25 -14.43
CA TYR A 63 -12.30 5.82 -14.71
C TYR A 63 -10.88 5.24 -14.57
N ALA A 64 -9.84 5.97 -14.95
CA ALA A 64 -8.46 5.54 -14.79
C ALA A 64 -8.09 5.33 -13.31
N GLY A 65 -8.53 6.26 -12.45
CA GLY A 65 -8.35 6.13 -10.99
C GLY A 65 -9.07 4.90 -10.40
N LEU A 66 -10.31 4.64 -10.83
CA LEU A 66 -11.07 3.46 -10.39
C LEU A 66 -10.43 2.15 -10.86
N ILE A 67 -9.94 2.10 -12.10
CA ILE A 67 -9.25 0.92 -12.63
C ILE A 67 -7.96 0.66 -11.85
N ARG A 68 -7.15 1.69 -11.60
CA ARG A 68 -5.93 1.59 -10.81
C ARG A 68 -6.20 1.05 -9.39
N LEU A 69 -7.18 1.62 -8.71
CA LEU A 69 -7.60 1.17 -7.37
C LEU A 69 -8.07 -0.29 -7.40
N SER A 70 -8.83 -0.68 -8.42
CA SER A 70 -9.29 -2.07 -8.59
C SER A 70 -8.13 -3.04 -8.79
N ILE A 71 -7.15 -2.69 -9.63
CA ILE A 71 -5.96 -3.50 -9.87
C ILE A 71 -5.17 -3.66 -8.57
N SER A 72 -4.93 -2.58 -7.84
CA SER A 72 -4.20 -2.62 -6.56
C SER A 72 -4.93 -3.46 -5.52
N LEU A 73 -6.25 -3.35 -5.41
CA LEU A 73 -7.06 -4.14 -4.50
C LEU A 73 -7.05 -5.63 -4.84
N ILE A 74 -7.20 -5.98 -6.12
CA ILE A 74 -7.14 -7.37 -6.60
C ILE A 74 -5.75 -7.94 -6.34
N SER A 75 -4.69 -7.20 -6.65
CA SER A 75 -3.31 -7.59 -6.45
C SER A 75 -3.02 -7.88 -4.97
N THR A 76 -3.41 -6.97 -4.08
CA THR A 76 -3.29 -7.15 -2.63
C THR A 76 -4.10 -8.36 -2.14
N PHE A 77 -5.33 -8.55 -2.66
CA PHE A 77 -6.16 -9.71 -2.31
C PHE A 77 -5.50 -11.03 -2.74
N LEU A 78 -4.94 -11.10 -3.95
CA LEU A 78 -4.25 -12.31 -4.43
C LEU A 78 -3.06 -12.68 -3.54
N LEU A 79 -2.30 -11.69 -3.04
CA LEU A 79 -1.22 -11.95 -2.08
C LEU A 79 -1.72 -12.59 -0.79
N THR A 80 -2.95 -12.27 -0.34
CA THR A 80 -3.52 -12.90 0.86
C THR A 80 -3.76 -14.40 0.71
N LEU A 81 -3.84 -14.93 -0.53
CA LEU A 81 -4.03 -16.35 -0.80
C LEU A 81 -2.84 -17.22 -0.34
N PHE A 82 -1.66 -16.60 -0.19
CA PHE A 82 -0.45 -17.27 0.31
C PHE A 82 -0.46 -17.48 1.83
N PHE A 83 -1.44 -16.89 2.54
CA PHE A 83 -1.54 -16.98 3.99
C PHE A 83 -2.74 -17.82 4.42
N GLU A 84 -2.64 -18.39 5.63
CA GLU A 84 -3.71 -19.15 6.26
C GLU A 84 -4.69 -18.18 6.92
N SER A 85 -5.79 -17.88 6.22
CA SER A 85 -6.83 -16.97 6.73
C SER A 85 -8.19 -17.27 6.09
N LYS A 86 -9.27 -16.92 6.79
CA LYS A 86 -10.64 -17.03 6.27
C LYS A 86 -10.89 -15.96 5.18
N LEU A 87 -11.81 -16.22 4.26
CA LEU A 87 -12.11 -15.35 3.12
C LEU A 87 -12.49 -13.93 3.56
N LEU A 88 -13.37 -13.80 4.53
CA LEU A 88 -13.80 -12.49 5.05
C LEU A 88 -12.62 -11.67 5.60
N TYR A 89 -11.69 -12.34 6.31
CA TYR A 89 -10.50 -11.68 6.81
C TYR A 89 -9.59 -11.18 5.68
N ARG A 90 -9.45 -11.95 4.58
CA ARG A 90 -8.67 -11.54 3.40
C ARG A 90 -9.26 -10.30 2.73
N ILE A 91 -10.59 -10.28 2.55
CA ILE A 91 -11.29 -9.13 1.97
C ILE A 91 -11.09 -7.90 2.85
N PHE A 92 -11.39 -8.02 4.15
CA PHE A 92 -11.22 -6.93 5.10
C PHE A 92 -9.78 -6.40 5.12
N PHE A 93 -8.81 -7.30 5.13
CA PHE A 93 -7.39 -6.98 5.14
C PHE A 93 -6.97 -6.19 3.90
N SER A 94 -7.40 -6.63 2.70
CA SER A 94 -7.08 -5.94 1.45
C SER A 94 -7.71 -4.54 1.37
N ILE A 95 -8.98 -4.41 1.78
CA ILE A 95 -9.66 -3.12 1.82
C ILE A 95 -9.00 -2.19 2.83
N SER A 96 -8.65 -2.68 4.02
CA SER A 96 -8.00 -1.88 5.05
C SER A 96 -6.65 -1.34 4.61
N TYR A 97 -5.85 -2.13 3.88
CA TYR A 97 -4.58 -1.67 3.32
C TYR A 97 -4.78 -0.53 2.33
N GLN A 98 -5.71 -0.67 1.40
CA GLN A 98 -6.03 0.38 0.43
C GLN A 98 -6.57 1.65 1.11
N ALA A 99 -7.38 1.50 2.14
CA ALA A 99 -7.88 2.63 2.92
C ALA A 99 -6.76 3.40 3.65
N ILE A 100 -5.75 2.69 4.17
CA ILE A 100 -4.58 3.32 4.81
C ILE A 100 -3.79 4.12 3.78
N ILE A 101 -3.52 3.55 2.58
CA ILE A 101 -2.82 4.25 1.51
C ILE A 101 -3.59 5.51 1.09
N ALA A 102 -4.88 5.37 0.77
CA ALA A 102 -5.70 6.49 0.32
C ALA A 102 -5.77 7.62 1.36
N LEU A 103 -5.88 7.27 2.65
CA LEU A 103 -5.86 8.25 3.74
C LEU A 103 -4.50 8.94 3.85
N SER A 104 -3.42 8.22 3.70
CA SER A 104 -2.05 8.75 3.74
C SER A 104 -1.79 9.71 2.59
N GLU A 105 -2.21 9.37 1.38
CA GLU A 105 -2.12 10.23 0.20
C GLU A 105 -2.94 11.51 0.40
N PHE A 106 -4.15 11.40 0.90
CA PHE A 106 -5.00 12.55 1.18
C PHE A 106 -4.36 13.51 2.20
N ILE A 107 -3.82 12.98 3.29
CA ILE A 107 -3.13 13.78 4.32
C ILE A 107 -1.89 14.44 3.74
N ALA A 108 -1.10 13.71 2.93
CA ALA A 108 0.10 14.25 2.29
C ALA A 108 -0.24 15.41 1.33
N GLN A 109 -1.31 15.25 0.51
CA GLN A 109 -1.79 16.31 -0.38
C GLN A 109 -2.24 17.55 0.39
N LEU A 110 -3.03 17.38 1.45
CA LEU A 110 -3.46 18.49 2.30
C LEU A 110 -2.26 19.21 2.91
N PHE A 111 -1.28 18.46 3.41
CA PHE A 111 -0.10 19.04 4.02
C PHE A 111 0.69 19.89 3.01
N VAL A 112 0.93 19.37 1.82
CA VAL A 112 1.66 20.10 0.76
C VAL A 112 0.90 21.36 0.31
N GLN A 113 -0.41 21.24 0.09
CA GLN A 113 -1.23 22.34 -0.39
C GLN A 113 -1.36 23.48 0.62
N TYR A 114 -1.62 23.14 1.90
CA TYR A 114 -1.93 24.16 2.89
C TYR A 114 -0.71 24.69 3.65
N TYR A 115 0.29 23.85 3.91
CA TYR A 115 1.46 24.25 4.71
C TYR A 115 2.64 24.72 3.87
N LEU A 116 2.95 24.04 2.79
CA LEU A 116 4.16 24.38 2.01
C LEU A 116 3.92 25.50 1.00
N ARG A 117 2.66 25.73 0.57
CA ARG A 117 2.30 26.79 -0.39
C ARG A 117 3.30 26.93 -1.55
N LEU A 118 3.75 25.79 -2.06
CA LEU A 118 4.77 25.77 -3.11
C LEU A 118 4.20 26.39 -4.41
N PRO A 119 4.97 27.19 -5.14
CA PRO A 119 4.54 27.76 -6.40
C PRO A 119 4.32 26.67 -7.45
N GLU A 120 3.32 26.85 -8.32
CA GLU A 120 2.91 25.87 -9.34
C GLU A 120 4.03 25.48 -10.34
N GLU A 121 5.08 26.29 -10.45
CA GLU A 121 6.22 26.01 -11.34
C GLU A 121 7.09 24.81 -10.92
N SER A 122 6.89 24.25 -9.72
CA SER A 122 7.63 23.11 -9.18
C SER A 122 6.84 21.79 -9.18
N ILE A 123 5.90 21.62 -10.10
CA ILE A 123 4.92 20.51 -10.13
C ILE A 123 5.57 19.13 -9.99
N SER A 124 6.65 18.84 -10.72
CA SER A 124 7.32 17.52 -10.65
C SER A 124 7.94 17.24 -9.28
N ASN A 125 8.51 18.24 -8.63
CA ASN A 125 9.09 18.09 -7.29
C ASN A 125 8.02 17.95 -6.21
N ILE A 126 6.83 18.52 -6.44
CA ILE A 126 5.68 18.43 -5.55
C ILE A 126 5.11 17.00 -5.55
N GLU A 127 4.96 16.39 -6.72
CA GLU A 127 4.47 15.01 -6.84
C GLU A 127 5.39 14.01 -6.12
N ASP A 128 6.71 14.14 -6.31
CA ASP A 128 7.70 13.32 -5.62
C ASP A 128 7.63 13.50 -4.09
N LEU A 129 7.45 14.76 -3.64
CA LEU A 129 7.31 15.07 -2.22
C LEU A 129 6.02 14.48 -1.62
N ILE A 130 4.90 14.58 -2.32
CA ILE A 130 3.62 13.98 -1.91
C ILE A 130 3.77 12.46 -1.81
N CYS A 131 4.38 11.81 -2.80
CA CYS A 131 4.62 10.39 -2.80
C CYS A 131 5.47 9.96 -1.59
N PHE A 132 6.59 10.60 -1.35
CA PHE A 132 7.45 10.28 -0.20
C PHE A 132 6.77 10.52 1.15
N LEU A 133 6.03 11.61 1.26
CA LEU A 133 5.30 11.96 2.48
C LEU A 133 4.16 10.96 2.74
N SER A 134 3.39 10.59 1.72
CA SER A 134 2.30 9.62 1.84
C SER A 134 2.81 8.26 2.30
N LEU A 135 3.94 7.79 1.77
CA LEU A 135 4.57 6.53 2.17
C LEU A 135 5.05 6.57 3.63
N THR A 136 5.64 7.69 4.05
CA THR A 136 6.06 7.87 5.44
C THR A 136 4.85 7.81 6.39
N ILE A 137 3.75 8.45 6.02
CA ILE A 137 2.50 8.43 6.78
C ILE A 137 1.89 7.01 6.79
N THR A 138 1.93 6.30 5.66
CA THR A 138 1.47 4.91 5.56
C THR A 138 2.23 4.01 6.53
N LEU A 139 3.55 4.08 6.54
CA LEU A 139 4.38 3.32 7.48
C LEU A 139 4.05 3.67 8.94
N PHE A 140 3.88 4.95 9.23
CA PHE A 140 3.48 5.40 10.56
C PHE A 140 2.14 4.80 10.98
N PHE A 141 1.11 4.82 10.13
CA PHE A 141 -0.19 4.22 10.43
C PHE A 141 -0.09 2.70 10.64
N ILE A 142 0.66 1.99 9.80
CA ILE A 142 0.86 0.55 9.95
C ILE A 142 1.46 0.23 11.33
N ILE A 143 2.50 0.95 11.72
CA ILE A 143 3.16 0.77 13.03
C ILE A 143 2.22 1.13 14.18
N LEU A 144 1.51 2.26 14.09
CA LEU A 144 0.57 2.72 15.11
C LEU A 144 -0.55 1.70 15.34
N ILE A 145 -1.17 1.23 14.26
CA ILE A 145 -2.21 0.21 14.31
C ILE A 145 -1.67 -1.09 14.92
N SER A 146 -0.45 -1.49 14.55
CA SER A 146 0.23 -2.68 15.12
C SER A 146 0.39 -2.57 16.63
N ILE A 147 0.83 -1.41 17.14
CA ILE A 147 0.99 -1.17 18.58
C ILE A 147 -0.35 -1.25 19.30
N ILE A 148 -1.41 -0.63 18.74
CA ILE A 148 -2.75 -0.64 19.31
C ILE A 148 -3.30 -2.08 19.38
N PHE A 149 -3.18 -2.86 18.30
CA PHE A 149 -3.65 -4.23 18.25
C PHE A 149 -2.87 -5.15 19.20
N LYS A 150 -1.54 -4.99 19.28
CA LYS A 150 -0.70 -5.75 20.20
C LYS A 150 -1.06 -5.48 21.66
N LYS A 151 -1.33 -4.22 22.00
CA LYS A 151 -1.65 -3.78 23.37
C LYS A 151 -3.03 -4.26 23.84
N ARG A 152 -3.99 -4.48 22.92
CA ARG A 152 -5.37 -4.88 23.26
C ARG A 152 -5.64 -6.38 23.24
N ASN A 153 -4.66 -7.23 22.91
CA ASN A 153 -4.86 -8.69 22.74
C ASN A 153 -6.04 -9.05 21.78
N LEU A 154 -6.48 -8.07 20.98
CA LEU A 154 -7.59 -8.21 20.03
C LEU A 154 -7.29 -9.23 18.92
N TYR A 155 -6.03 -9.61 18.78
CA TYR A 155 -5.57 -10.65 17.86
C TYR A 155 -6.29 -11.99 18.03
N ILE A 156 -6.73 -12.31 19.25
CA ILE A 156 -7.35 -13.60 19.57
C ILE A 156 -8.87 -13.55 19.35
N SER A 157 -9.52 -12.42 19.64
CA SER A 157 -10.98 -12.32 19.56
C SER A 157 -11.51 -12.26 18.13
N VAL A 158 -10.89 -11.50 17.25
CA VAL A 158 -11.37 -11.33 15.87
C VAL A 158 -11.32 -12.62 15.05
N GLN A 159 -10.41 -13.54 15.37
CA GLN A 159 -10.36 -14.85 14.68
C GLN A 159 -11.37 -15.87 15.18
N HIS A 160 -11.91 -15.70 16.37
CA HIS A 160 -12.97 -16.57 16.90
C HIS A 160 -14.37 -16.13 16.47
N TYR A 161 -14.57 -14.86 16.14
CA TYR A 161 -15.89 -14.34 15.75
C TYR A 161 -16.13 -14.31 14.23
N PHE A 162 -15.12 -14.53 13.41
CA PHE A 162 -15.21 -14.72 11.96
C PHE A 162 -14.64 -16.07 11.54
#